data_943cee8c89f32fdc73f739203b6d69b8
#
_entry.id   943cee8c89f32fdc73f739203b6d69b8
#
_cell.length_a   1.000
_cell.length_b   1.000
_cell.length_c   1.000
_cell.angle_alpha   90.00
_cell.angle_beta   90.00
_cell.angle_gamma   90.00
#
_symmetry.space_group_name_H-M   'P 1'
#
loop_
_entity.id
_entity.type
_entity.pdbx_description
1 polymer ?
#
loop_
_entity_poly.entity_id
_entity_poly.type
_entity_poly.pdbx_seq_one_letter_code
_entity_poly.pdbx_strand_id
1 'polypeptide(L)'
;MPNVFLAKCSEQHEKGETILVSTKYGKENESIVFNLMFEKDGFYYYSIVRADGFNVQEWAKQRAERRREWAASAEQKSNGYYNASNKDRDFLSLGEPIKVGHHSEKRHLKAIDDAWNNMSKSVEFSDKAEAHESKAKY
;
A
#
# COMPACT_ATOMS: atom_id res chain seq x y z
N MET A 1 -10.57 -13.36 9.75
CA MET A 1 -10.76 -13.24 11.21
C MET A 1 -10.69 -11.79 11.60
N PRO A 2 -11.59 -11.30 12.46
CA PRO A 2 -11.44 -9.95 12.99
C PRO A 2 -10.14 -9.84 13.79
N ASN A 3 -9.40 -8.75 13.61
CA ASN A 3 -8.20 -8.49 14.38
C ASN A 3 -8.60 -8.19 15.83
N VAL A 4 -8.21 -9.05 16.74
CA VAL A 4 -8.39 -8.85 18.19
C VAL A 4 -7.16 -8.15 18.73
N PHE A 5 -7.35 -7.00 19.37
CA PHE A 5 -6.27 -6.32 20.09
C PHE A 5 -6.12 -6.91 21.48
N LEU A 6 -4.87 -7.14 21.89
CA LEU A 6 -4.52 -7.65 23.20
C LEU A 6 -3.80 -6.57 24.01
N ALA A 7 -4.20 -6.41 25.26
CA ALA A 7 -3.49 -5.60 26.23
C ALA A 7 -2.74 -6.49 27.21
N LYS A 8 -1.46 -6.17 27.45
CA LYS A 8 -0.63 -6.80 28.48
C LYS A 8 -0.79 -5.99 29.76
N CYS A 9 -1.35 -6.61 30.80
CA CYS A 9 -1.60 -5.98 32.08
C CYS A 9 -0.82 -6.70 33.19
N SER A 10 -0.31 -5.91 34.15
CA SER A 10 0.36 -6.44 35.35
C SER A 10 -0.64 -6.84 36.46
N GLU A 11 -1.86 -6.38 36.38
CA GLU A 11 -2.95 -6.58 37.32
C GLU A 11 -4.14 -7.27 36.65
N GLN A 12 -4.98 -7.88 37.49
CA GLN A 12 -6.25 -8.45 37.03
C GLN A 12 -7.30 -7.36 36.85
N HIS A 13 -8.05 -7.46 35.76
CA HIS A 13 -9.16 -6.56 35.43
C HIS A 13 -10.42 -7.34 35.19
N GLU A 14 -11.56 -6.75 35.52
CA GLU A 14 -12.86 -7.32 35.28
C GLU A 14 -13.38 -7.01 33.87
N LYS A 15 -14.27 -7.86 33.36
CA LYS A 15 -14.95 -7.63 32.07
C LYS A 15 -15.77 -6.35 32.11
N GLY A 16 -15.56 -5.47 31.15
CA GLY A 16 -16.23 -4.17 31.03
C GLY A 16 -15.49 -3.03 31.74
N GLU A 17 -14.37 -3.32 32.43
CA GLU A 17 -13.54 -2.30 33.05
C GLU A 17 -12.84 -1.45 31.95
N THR A 18 -12.77 -0.15 32.16
CA THR A 18 -12.04 0.76 31.28
C THR A 18 -10.63 0.93 31.78
N ILE A 19 -9.66 0.61 30.92
CA ILE A 19 -8.23 0.72 31.22
C ILE A 19 -7.53 1.65 30.24
N LEU A 20 -6.44 2.26 30.66
CA LEU A 20 -5.57 3.06 29.81
C LEU A 20 -4.49 2.16 29.21
N VAL A 21 -4.45 2.06 27.90
CA VAL A 21 -3.50 1.22 27.18
C VAL A 21 -2.53 2.09 26.39
N SER A 22 -1.23 1.91 26.67
CA SER A 22 -0.18 2.58 25.93
C SER A 22 0.25 1.73 24.72
N THR A 23 0.34 2.36 23.57
CA THR A 23 0.83 1.71 22.35
C THR A 23 2.36 1.78 22.28
N LYS A 24 2.97 0.93 21.44
CA LYS A 24 4.42 0.96 21.19
C LYS A 24 4.95 2.31 20.68
N TYR A 25 4.06 3.18 20.22
CA TYR A 25 4.39 4.52 19.72
C TYR A 25 4.17 5.62 20.76
N GLY A 26 3.93 5.26 22.03
CA GLY A 26 3.71 6.21 23.13
C GLY A 26 2.34 6.88 23.14
N LYS A 27 1.38 6.42 22.33
CA LYS A 27 -0.01 6.90 22.38
C LYS A 27 -0.79 6.10 23.41
N GLU A 28 -1.54 6.80 24.24
CA GLU A 28 -2.43 6.23 25.23
C GLU A 28 -3.87 6.26 24.72
N ASN A 29 -4.58 5.15 24.88
CA ASN A 29 -5.98 5.03 24.49
C ASN A 29 -6.78 4.38 25.61
N GLU A 30 -7.95 4.90 25.88
CA GLU A 30 -8.92 4.23 26.74
C GLU A 30 -9.50 3.02 25.99
N SER A 31 -9.50 1.88 26.67
CA SER A 31 -9.98 0.63 26.12
C SER A 31 -10.81 -0.13 27.15
N ILE A 32 -11.81 -0.85 26.67
CA ILE A 32 -12.69 -1.67 27.50
C ILE A 32 -12.18 -3.10 27.47
N VAL A 33 -11.99 -3.69 28.62
CA VAL A 33 -11.59 -5.10 28.80
C VAL A 33 -12.77 -5.98 28.40
N PHE A 34 -12.53 -6.94 27.52
CA PHE A 34 -13.56 -7.88 27.09
C PHE A 34 -13.41 -9.24 27.75
N ASN A 35 -12.33 -9.97 27.47
CA ASN A 35 -12.04 -11.28 28.05
C ASN A 35 -10.55 -11.46 28.36
N LEU A 36 -10.26 -12.24 29.42
CA LEU A 36 -8.92 -12.76 29.66
C LEU A 36 -8.63 -13.86 28.62
N MET A 37 -7.61 -13.65 27.82
CA MET A 37 -7.22 -14.60 26.79
C MET A 37 -6.23 -15.64 27.29
N PHE A 38 -5.21 -15.19 28.01
CA PHE A 38 -4.20 -16.06 28.63
C PHE A 38 -3.37 -15.29 29.67
N GLU A 39 -2.65 -16.03 30.48
CA GLU A 39 -1.66 -15.54 31.45
C GLU A 39 -0.27 -16.07 31.08
N LYS A 40 0.72 -15.21 31.05
CA LYS A 40 2.11 -15.59 30.75
C LYS A 40 3.08 -14.69 31.49
N ASP A 41 4.11 -15.30 32.11
CA ASP A 41 5.21 -14.59 32.78
C ASP A 41 4.76 -13.60 33.88
N GLY A 42 3.65 -13.89 34.58
CA GLY A 42 3.06 -13.01 35.58
C GLY A 42 2.29 -11.83 35.05
N PHE A 43 2.02 -11.82 33.74
CA PHE A 43 1.19 -10.81 33.08
C PHE A 43 -0.11 -11.43 32.55
N TYR A 44 -1.17 -10.62 32.59
CA TYR A 44 -2.49 -10.99 32.08
C TYR A 44 -2.71 -10.34 30.72
N TYR A 45 -3.15 -11.14 29.76
CA TYR A 45 -3.43 -10.67 28.40
C TYR A 45 -4.94 -10.66 28.16
N TYR A 46 -5.50 -9.47 28.04
CA TYR A 46 -6.92 -9.25 27.81
C TYR A 46 -7.21 -8.87 26.36
N SER A 47 -8.32 -9.39 25.81
CA SER A 47 -8.87 -8.81 24.60
C SER A 47 -9.53 -7.47 24.94
N ILE A 48 -9.23 -6.45 24.18
CA ILE A 48 -9.69 -5.08 24.40
C ILE A 48 -10.41 -4.50 23.19
N VAL A 49 -11.34 -3.59 23.46
CA VAL A 49 -12.03 -2.77 22.46
C VAL A 49 -11.83 -1.31 22.84
N ARG A 50 -11.50 -0.46 21.88
CA ARG A 50 -11.31 0.97 22.14
C ARG A 50 -12.61 1.63 22.60
N ALA A 51 -12.54 2.39 23.67
CA ALA A 51 -13.68 3.11 24.25
C ALA A 51 -14.06 4.37 23.47
N ASP A 52 -13.19 4.85 22.57
CA ASP A 52 -13.39 6.07 21.77
C ASP A 52 -14.31 5.88 20.54
N GLY A 53 -15.02 4.77 20.45
CA GLY A 53 -15.91 4.45 19.32
C GLY A 53 -15.18 4.02 18.05
N PHE A 54 -13.88 3.71 18.14
CA PHE A 54 -13.10 3.23 17.01
C PHE A 54 -13.62 1.90 16.48
N ASN A 55 -14.18 1.92 15.28
CA ASN A 55 -14.65 0.72 14.60
C ASN A 55 -13.54 0.13 13.72
N VAL A 56 -12.99 -1.01 14.15
CA VAL A 56 -11.90 -1.71 13.43
C VAL A 56 -12.33 -2.14 12.03
N GLN A 57 -13.58 -2.58 11.87
CA GLN A 57 -14.09 -3.04 10.57
C GLN A 57 -14.23 -1.89 9.59
N GLU A 58 -14.76 -0.77 10.04
CA GLU A 58 -14.89 0.44 9.22
C GLU A 58 -13.52 1.00 8.81
N TRP A 59 -12.59 1.04 9.75
CA TRP A 59 -11.21 1.43 9.46
C TRP A 59 -10.53 0.50 8.45
N ALA A 60 -10.72 -0.82 8.58
CA ALA A 60 -10.19 -1.80 7.63
C ALA A 60 -10.81 -1.62 6.24
N LYS A 61 -12.11 -1.34 6.16
CA LYS A 61 -12.82 -1.04 4.92
C LYS A 61 -12.27 0.22 4.25
N GLN A 62 -12.15 1.32 4.98
CA GLN A 62 -11.58 2.57 4.47
C GLN A 62 -10.13 2.40 4.01
N ARG A 63 -9.34 1.59 4.71
CA ARG A 63 -7.97 1.27 4.32
C ARG A 63 -7.93 0.46 3.02
N ALA A 64 -8.82 -0.50 2.85
CA ALA A 64 -8.94 -1.29 1.62
C ALA A 64 -9.38 -0.42 0.44
N GLU A 65 -10.35 0.46 0.62
CA GLU A 65 -10.80 1.43 -0.39
C GLU A 65 -9.66 2.34 -0.84
N ARG A 66 -8.92 2.91 0.09
CA ARG A 66 -7.75 3.75 -0.20
C ARG A 66 -6.67 3.00 -0.99
N ARG A 67 -6.47 1.72 -0.69
CA ARG A 67 -5.54 0.86 -1.45
C ARG A 67 -6.03 0.64 -2.89
N ARG A 68 -7.34 0.47 -3.10
CA ARG A 68 -7.91 0.35 -4.45
C ARG A 68 -7.77 1.65 -5.24
N GLU A 69 -7.99 2.80 -4.62
CA GLU A 69 -7.76 4.11 -5.25
C GLU A 69 -6.30 4.28 -5.70
N TRP A 70 -5.35 3.87 -4.86
CA TRP A 70 -3.93 3.90 -5.21
C TRP A 70 -3.60 2.91 -6.33
N ALA A 71 -4.22 1.74 -6.36
CA ALA A 71 -4.08 0.79 -7.46
C ALA A 71 -4.59 1.39 -8.77
N ALA A 72 -5.79 1.96 -8.78
CA ALA A 72 -6.36 2.62 -9.96
C ALA A 72 -5.51 3.79 -10.45
N SER A 73 -4.98 4.62 -9.53
CA SER A 73 -4.07 5.72 -9.88
C SER A 73 -2.76 5.22 -10.49
N ALA A 74 -2.20 4.14 -9.96
CA ALA A 74 -0.98 3.53 -10.48
C ALA A 74 -1.22 2.90 -11.87
N GLU A 75 -2.34 2.22 -12.06
CA GLU A 75 -2.74 1.67 -13.36
C GLU A 75 -2.92 2.76 -14.42
N GLN A 76 -3.57 3.86 -14.07
CA GLN A 76 -3.71 5.00 -14.98
C GLN A 76 -2.34 5.57 -15.40
N LYS A 77 -1.39 5.68 -14.46
CA LYS A 77 -0.02 6.09 -14.78
C LYS A 77 0.71 5.08 -15.65
N SER A 78 0.55 3.78 -15.38
CA SER A 78 1.09 2.71 -16.21
C SER A 78 0.61 2.84 -17.66
N ASN A 79 -0.69 2.98 -17.87
CA ASN A 79 -1.29 3.16 -19.18
C ASN A 79 -0.81 4.44 -19.87
N GLY A 80 -0.64 5.53 -19.12
CA GLY A 80 -0.08 6.79 -19.64
C GLY A 80 1.36 6.62 -20.16
N TYR A 81 2.22 5.95 -19.40
CA TYR A 81 3.59 5.65 -19.83
C TYR A 81 3.65 4.63 -20.97
N TYR A 82 2.77 3.64 -20.97
CA TYR A 82 2.65 2.73 -22.11
C TYR A 82 2.29 3.45 -23.39
N ASN A 83 1.31 4.34 -23.36
CA ASN A 83 0.94 5.14 -24.54
C ASN A 83 2.09 6.07 -24.95
N ALA A 84 2.80 6.66 -23.99
CA ALA A 84 3.96 7.50 -24.28
C ALA A 84 5.12 6.70 -24.90
N SER A 85 5.32 5.43 -24.51
CA SER A 85 6.34 4.57 -25.11
C SER A 85 6.06 4.24 -26.57
N ASN A 86 4.80 4.28 -26.98
CA ASN A 86 4.37 4.00 -28.36
C ASN A 86 4.29 5.28 -29.24
N LYS A 87 4.60 6.45 -28.71
CA LYS A 87 4.49 7.73 -29.40
C LYS A 87 5.26 7.76 -30.73
N ASP A 88 6.48 7.25 -30.73
CA ASP A 88 7.37 7.23 -31.90
C ASP A 88 7.41 5.83 -32.57
N ARG A 89 6.42 4.98 -32.31
CA ARG A 89 6.35 3.60 -32.79
C ARG A 89 6.47 3.52 -34.31
N ASP A 90 5.75 4.35 -35.01
CA ASP A 90 5.74 4.34 -36.48
C ASP A 90 7.11 4.73 -37.05
N PHE A 91 7.75 5.73 -36.43
CA PHE A 91 9.12 6.14 -36.76
C PHE A 91 10.14 5.03 -36.50
N LEU A 92 10.08 4.39 -35.33
CA LEU A 92 11.00 3.30 -34.95
C LEU A 92 10.73 2.00 -35.73
N SER A 93 9.48 1.75 -36.16
CA SER A 93 9.10 0.57 -36.95
C SER A 93 9.63 0.56 -38.37
N LEU A 94 10.06 1.71 -38.88
CA LEU A 94 10.70 1.82 -40.21
C LEU A 94 12.04 1.06 -40.28
N GLY A 95 12.64 0.70 -39.10
CA GLY A 95 13.85 -0.10 -39.03
C GLY A 95 15.06 0.57 -39.65
N GLU A 96 15.03 1.88 -39.87
CA GLU A 96 16.18 2.60 -40.43
C GLU A 96 17.36 2.56 -39.44
N PRO A 97 18.58 2.22 -39.90
CA PRO A 97 19.76 2.24 -39.07
C PRO A 97 20.09 3.66 -38.64
N ILE A 98 20.65 3.79 -37.42
CA ILE A 98 21.13 5.08 -36.92
C ILE A 98 22.27 5.57 -37.80
N LYS A 99 22.12 6.73 -38.43
CA LYS A 99 23.15 7.32 -39.29
C LYS A 99 24.11 8.14 -38.43
N VAL A 100 25.22 7.53 -38.04
CA VAL A 100 26.27 8.16 -37.21
C VAL A 100 26.80 9.43 -37.88
N GLY A 101 26.84 10.52 -37.11
CA GLY A 101 27.28 11.84 -37.60
C GLY A 101 26.22 12.63 -38.38
N HIS A 102 25.05 12.06 -38.65
CA HIS A 102 23.94 12.74 -39.31
C HIS A 102 23.13 13.59 -38.30
N HIS A 103 22.56 14.70 -38.76
CA HIS A 103 21.77 15.60 -37.91
C HIS A 103 20.59 14.92 -37.22
N SER A 104 20.07 13.82 -37.74
CA SER A 104 18.97 13.03 -37.16
C SER A 104 19.40 12.01 -36.11
N GLU A 105 20.71 11.77 -35.93
CA GLU A 105 21.24 10.77 -34.99
C GLU A 105 20.71 10.98 -33.56
N LYS A 106 20.86 12.21 -33.04
CA LYS A 106 20.43 12.56 -31.69
C LYS A 106 18.92 12.35 -31.48
N ARG A 107 18.10 12.67 -32.48
CA ARG A 107 16.66 12.48 -32.43
C ARG A 107 16.30 11.00 -32.40
N HIS A 108 16.97 10.20 -33.20
CA HIS A 108 16.74 8.75 -33.28
C HIS A 108 17.10 8.06 -31.96
N LEU A 109 18.29 8.36 -31.43
CA LEU A 109 18.73 7.83 -30.12
C LEU A 109 17.79 8.24 -29.00
N LYS A 110 17.37 9.51 -28.97
CA LYS A 110 16.42 10.02 -27.99
C LYS A 110 15.07 9.30 -28.09
N ALA A 111 14.55 9.05 -29.28
CA ALA A 111 13.29 8.35 -29.46
C ALA A 111 13.35 6.92 -28.89
N ILE A 112 14.47 6.22 -29.08
CA ILE A 112 14.71 4.89 -28.51
C ILE A 112 14.77 4.96 -27.00
N ASP A 113 15.55 5.87 -26.42
CA ASP A 113 15.68 6.03 -24.98
C ASP A 113 14.37 6.39 -24.31
N ASP A 114 13.62 7.32 -24.90
CA ASP A 114 12.29 7.73 -24.41
C ASP A 114 11.31 6.55 -24.43
N ALA A 115 11.30 5.73 -25.48
CA ALA A 115 10.45 4.55 -25.58
C ALA A 115 10.80 3.51 -24.50
N TRP A 116 12.08 3.22 -24.30
CA TRP A 116 12.55 2.29 -23.25
C TRP A 116 12.26 2.79 -21.84
N ASN A 117 12.55 4.06 -21.55
CA ASN A 117 12.29 4.66 -20.25
C ASN A 117 10.80 4.67 -19.91
N ASN A 118 9.95 5.02 -20.89
CA ASN A 118 8.51 5.02 -20.70
C ASN A 118 7.95 3.61 -20.52
N MET A 119 8.45 2.62 -21.27
CA MET A 119 8.05 1.23 -21.08
C MET A 119 8.45 0.70 -19.69
N SER A 120 9.67 0.98 -19.25
CA SER A 120 10.16 0.61 -17.92
C SER A 120 9.28 1.20 -16.80
N LYS A 121 8.93 2.49 -16.90
CA LYS A 121 8.01 3.13 -15.96
C LYS A 121 6.60 2.54 -16.00
N SER A 122 6.11 2.18 -17.19
CA SER A 122 4.82 1.52 -17.33
C SER A 122 4.78 0.21 -16.53
N VAL A 123 5.79 -0.63 -16.67
CA VAL A 123 5.91 -1.89 -15.90
C VAL A 123 6.01 -1.61 -14.40
N GLU A 124 6.85 -0.65 -13.97
CA GLU A 124 6.98 -0.29 -12.55
C GLU A 124 5.65 0.13 -11.92
N PHE A 125 4.85 0.94 -12.62
CA PHE A 125 3.54 1.36 -12.12
C PHE A 125 2.49 0.25 -12.20
N SER A 126 2.59 -0.67 -13.15
CA SER A 126 1.77 -1.88 -13.19
C SER A 126 2.02 -2.76 -11.95
N ASP A 127 3.28 -3.00 -11.62
CA ASP A 127 3.67 -3.78 -10.42
C ASP A 127 3.19 -3.10 -9.13
N LYS A 128 3.26 -1.77 -9.06
CA LYS A 128 2.72 -1.00 -7.93
C LYS A 128 1.21 -1.13 -7.81
N ALA A 129 0.48 -1.11 -8.93
CA ALA A 129 -0.96 -1.29 -8.94
C ALA A 129 -1.34 -2.68 -8.41
N GLU A 130 -0.69 -3.73 -8.89
CA GLU A 130 -0.90 -5.10 -8.42
C GLU A 130 -0.59 -5.27 -6.92
N ALA A 131 0.51 -4.67 -6.46
CA ALA A 131 0.89 -4.68 -5.04
C ALA A 131 -0.14 -3.97 -4.15
N HIS A 132 -0.73 -2.87 -4.59
CA HIS A 132 -1.79 -2.19 -3.86
C HIS A 132 -3.08 -3.00 -3.86
N GLU A 133 -3.45 -3.60 -4.98
CA GLU A 133 -4.65 -4.42 -5.11
C GLU A 133 -4.56 -5.68 -4.23
N SER A 134 -3.42 -6.36 -4.24
CA SER A 134 -3.19 -7.52 -3.37
C SER A 134 -3.28 -7.15 -1.88
N LYS A 135 -2.74 -6.00 -1.47
CA LYS A 135 -2.87 -5.49 -0.09
C LYS A 135 -4.28 -5.00 0.27
N ALA A 136 -5.13 -4.72 -0.70
CA ALA A 136 -6.53 -4.37 -0.45
C ALA A 136 -7.42 -5.58 -0.15
N LYS A 137 -6.99 -6.78 -0.52
CA LYS A 137 -7.71 -8.04 -0.28
C LYS A 137 -7.53 -8.58 1.14
N TYR A 138 -6.54 -8.10 1.88
CA TYR A 138 -6.24 -8.46 3.27
C TYR A 138 -6.66 -7.31 4.23
#